data_c9fe23c04a6bc70e04b34438d9d98be4
#
_entry.id   c9fe23c04a6bc70e04b34438d9d98be4
#
_cell.length_a   1.000
_cell.length_b   1.000
_cell.length_c   1.000
_cell.angle_alpha   90.00
_cell.angle_beta   90.00
_cell.angle_gamma   90.00
#
_symmetry.space_group_name_H-M   'P 1'
#
loop_
_entity.id
_entity.type
_entity.pdbx_description
1 polymer ?
#
loop_
_entity_poly.entity_id
_entity_poly.type
_entity_poly.pdbx_seq_one_letter_code
_entity_poly.pdbx_strand_id
1 'polypeptide(L)'
;MPPPRLILGTSPPQTLNVFRRIGRMTENPFVNATTILTLWQRAKLAVGITTLLPLRLPLLLLGFLGMIGFARISAIGLSEEELRKKPLTGFRARIRSLAYPSFRLGMFGLGIVYVRSSGTRVGREEASIIVPNHSTMLDMIVGCVYGACGVSKIENARIPLVGHAFRALQMVLVDRSSSGRRRGGWI
;
A
#
# COMPACT_ATOMS: atom_id res chain seq x y z
N MET A 1 17.28 -27.10 -64.88
CA MET A 1 16.71 -27.22 -63.52
C MET A 1 15.77 -26.05 -63.30
N PRO A 2 14.46 -26.27 -63.11
CA PRO A 2 13.55 -25.18 -62.77
C PRO A 2 13.71 -24.79 -61.29
N PRO A 3 13.49 -23.52 -60.95
CA PRO A 3 13.59 -23.06 -59.55
C PRO A 3 12.47 -23.62 -58.66
N PRO A 4 12.71 -23.78 -57.34
CA PRO A 4 11.73 -24.33 -56.42
C PRO A 4 10.53 -23.39 -56.27
N ARG A 5 9.33 -23.93 -56.44
CA ARG A 5 8.07 -23.22 -56.19
C ARG A 5 7.90 -23.04 -54.69
N LEU A 6 7.91 -21.78 -54.21
CA LEU A 6 7.46 -21.44 -52.88
C LEU A 6 5.97 -21.71 -52.75
N ILE A 7 5.61 -22.71 -51.99
CA ILE A 7 4.23 -22.93 -51.57
C ILE A 7 3.94 -21.92 -50.45
N LEU A 8 3.33 -20.81 -50.82
CA LEU A 8 2.75 -19.89 -49.86
C LEU A 8 1.49 -20.55 -49.26
N GLY A 9 1.69 -21.19 -48.12
CA GLY A 9 0.59 -21.64 -47.28
C GLY A 9 -0.24 -20.46 -46.78
N THR A 10 -1.45 -20.34 -47.30
CA THR A 10 -2.42 -19.28 -46.99
C THR A 10 -3.20 -19.55 -45.70
N SER A 11 -2.56 -19.90 -44.63
CA SER A 11 -3.15 -19.78 -43.29
C SER A 11 -2.74 -18.45 -42.69
N PRO A 12 -3.68 -17.59 -42.25
CA PRO A 12 -3.32 -16.33 -41.63
C PRO A 12 -2.48 -16.64 -40.40
N PRO A 13 -1.37 -15.92 -40.19
CA PRO A 13 -0.43 -16.22 -39.13
C PRO A 13 -1.16 -16.20 -37.80
N GLN A 14 -1.01 -17.22 -36.99
CA GLN A 14 -1.60 -17.35 -35.66
C GLN A 14 -1.29 -16.15 -34.77
N THR A 15 -0.23 -15.42 -35.10
CA THR A 15 0.16 -14.13 -34.50
C THR A 15 -0.94 -13.06 -34.57
N LEU A 16 -1.69 -12.98 -35.68
CA LEU A 16 -2.79 -12.01 -35.83
C LEU A 16 -3.95 -12.30 -34.86
N ASN A 17 -4.21 -13.57 -34.56
CA ASN A 17 -5.20 -13.95 -33.57
C ASN A 17 -4.74 -13.67 -32.12
N VAL A 18 -3.44 -13.77 -31.86
CA VAL A 18 -2.85 -13.40 -30.57
C VAL A 18 -2.93 -11.90 -30.37
N PHE A 19 -2.55 -11.07 -31.34
CA PHE A 19 -2.68 -9.61 -31.27
C PHE A 19 -4.15 -9.14 -31.14
N ARG A 20 -5.09 -9.81 -31.83
CA ARG A 20 -6.52 -9.53 -31.71
C ARG A 20 -7.08 -9.91 -30.33
N ARG A 21 -6.52 -10.94 -29.71
CA ARG A 21 -6.84 -11.39 -28.35
C ARG A 21 -6.23 -10.46 -27.31
N ILE A 22 -5.00 -9.99 -27.52
CA ILE A 22 -4.31 -8.99 -26.71
C ILE A 22 -5.01 -7.64 -26.81
N GLY A 23 -5.44 -7.22 -28.02
CA GLY A 23 -6.21 -5.98 -28.22
C GLY A 23 -7.58 -5.95 -27.51
N ARG A 24 -8.18 -7.11 -27.22
CA ARG A 24 -9.37 -7.22 -26.36
C ARG A 24 -9.03 -7.29 -24.87
N MET A 25 -7.78 -7.57 -24.51
CA MET A 25 -7.28 -7.58 -23.11
C MET A 25 -6.71 -6.23 -22.67
N THR A 26 -6.82 -5.19 -23.49
CA THR A 26 -6.41 -3.82 -23.14
C THR A 26 -7.45 -3.06 -22.33
N GLU A 27 -8.56 -3.68 -21.95
CA GLU A 27 -9.34 -3.15 -20.83
C GLU A 27 -8.51 -3.31 -19.56
N ASN A 28 -8.06 -2.19 -19.05
CA ASN A 28 -7.32 -2.17 -17.80
C ASN A 28 -8.18 -2.86 -16.72
N PRO A 29 -7.77 -4.04 -16.20
CA PRO A 29 -8.59 -4.77 -15.24
C PRO A 29 -8.81 -4.00 -13.92
N PHE A 30 -8.08 -2.92 -13.73
CA PHE A 30 -8.18 -2.03 -12.57
C PHE A 30 -9.11 -0.83 -12.82
N VAL A 31 -9.56 -0.63 -14.06
CA VAL A 31 -10.55 0.40 -14.39
C VAL A 31 -11.91 -0.26 -14.50
N ASN A 32 -12.79 0.08 -13.56
CA ASN A 32 -14.19 -0.32 -13.66
C ASN A 32 -14.86 0.49 -14.78
N ALA A 33 -14.99 -0.11 -15.95
CA ALA A 33 -15.62 0.51 -17.14
C ALA A 33 -17.13 0.74 -16.96
N THR A 34 -17.77 0.11 -15.96
CA THR A 34 -19.20 0.28 -15.71
C THR A 34 -19.44 1.52 -14.84
N THR A 35 -19.50 2.68 -15.47
CA THR A 35 -19.85 3.95 -14.81
C THR A 35 -21.36 4.09 -14.53
N ILE A 36 -22.19 3.25 -15.12
CA ILE A 36 -23.65 3.29 -14.98
C ILE A 36 -24.11 2.26 -13.97
N LEU A 37 -24.39 2.74 -12.76
CA LEU A 37 -24.96 1.91 -11.71
C LEU A 37 -26.42 1.57 -12.03
N THR A 38 -26.77 0.27 -11.93
CA THR A 38 -28.18 -0.17 -11.99
C THR A 38 -28.96 0.39 -10.81
N LEU A 39 -30.29 0.45 -10.92
CA LEU A 39 -31.15 0.94 -9.84
C LEU A 39 -30.92 0.18 -8.53
N TRP A 40 -30.73 -1.13 -8.63
CA TRP A 40 -30.41 -2.00 -7.48
C TRP A 40 -29.06 -1.66 -6.84
N GLN A 41 -28.05 -1.39 -7.63
CA GLN A 41 -26.75 -0.97 -7.11
C GLN A 41 -26.80 0.40 -6.42
N ARG A 42 -27.59 1.33 -6.97
CA ARG A 42 -27.86 2.65 -6.34
C ARG A 42 -28.59 2.48 -5.00
N ALA A 43 -29.59 1.63 -4.95
CA ALA A 43 -30.31 1.34 -3.70
C ALA A 43 -29.40 0.74 -2.63
N LYS A 44 -28.57 -0.26 -3.01
CA LYS A 44 -27.57 -0.84 -2.10
C LYS A 44 -26.56 0.21 -1.62
N LEU A 45 -26.10 1.08 -2.51
CA LEU A 45 -25.16 2.14 -2.17
C LEU A 45 -25.79 3.14 -1.21
N ALA A 46 -27.05 3.56 -1.45
CA ALA A 46 -27.76 4.46 -0.58
C ALA A 46 -27.95 3.87 0.83
N VAL A 47 -28.39 2.61 0.92
CA VAL A 47 -28.51 1.90 2.21
C VAL A 47 -27.13 1.79 2.87
N GLY A 48 -26.09 1.42 2.13
CA GLY A 48 -24.74 1.33 2.69
C GLY A 48 -24.20 2.66 3.20
N ILE A 49 -24.44 3.76 2.49
CA ILE A 49 -24.02 5.10 2.93
C ILE A 49 -24.78 5.50 4.20
N THR A 50 -26.09 5.31 4.25
CA THR A 50 -26.90 5.75 5.40
C THR A 50 -26.69 4.91 6.65
N THR A 51 -26.40 3.60 6.52
CA THR A 51 -26.28 2.69 7.65
C THR A 51 -24.83 2.43 8.06
N LEU A 52 -23.94 2.13 7.09
CA LEU A 52 -22.58 1.70 7.40
C LEU A 52 -21.60 2.88 7.52
N LEU A 53 -21.78 3.95 6.77
CA LEU A 53 -20.85 5.09 6.79
C LEU A 53 -20.83 5.78 8.15
N PRO A 54 -21.96 6.06 8.83
CA PRO A 54 -21.95 6.68 10.15
C PRO A 54 -21.20 5.86 11.20
N LEU A 55 -21.22 4.52 11.07
CA LEU A 55 -20.48 3.63 11.97
C LEU A 55 -18.99 3.53 11.59
N ARG A 56 -18.69 3.43 10.31
CA ARG A 56 -17.33 3.19 9.81
C ARG A 56 -16.46 4.44 9.83
N LEU A 57 -17.05 5.61 9.57
CA LEU A 57 -16.28 6.86 9.54
C LEU A 57 -15.64 7.21 10.89
N PRO A 58 -16.35 7.13 12.03
CA PRO A 58 -15.70 7.28 13.34
C PRO A 58 -14.57 6.28 13.60
N LEU A 59 -14.76 5.00 13.25
CA LEU A 59 -13.73 3.98 13.40
C LEU A 59 -12.49 4.29 12.54
N LEU A 60 -12.71 4.74 11.32
CA LEU A 60 -11.65 5.18 10.40
C LEU A 60 -10.86 6.34 11.02
N LEU A 61 -11.56 7.38 11.45
CA LEU A 61 -10.95 8.57 12.04
C LEU A 61 -10.21 8.24 13.34
N LEU A 62 -10.82 7.50 14.26
CA LEU A 62 -10.20 7.07 15.51
C LEU A 62 -8.94 6.23 15.25
N GLY A 63 -9.01 5.34 14.27
CA GLY A 63 -7.87 4.49 13.91
C GLY A 63 -6.70 5.31 13.37
N PHE A 64 -6.95 6.21 12.44
CA PHE A 64 -5.89 7.06 11.87
C PHE A 64 -5.35 8.10 12.87
N LEU A 65 -6.24 8.76 13.62
CA LEU A 65 -5.82 9.72 14.65
C LEU A 65 -5.05 9.01 15.78
N GLY A 66 -5.49 7.82 16.18
CA GLY A 66 -4.78 6.99 17.16
C GLY A 66 -3.40 6.59 16.65
N MET A 67 -3.27 6.15 15.41
CA MET A 67 -1.97 5.85 14.81
C MET A 67 -1.04 7.07 14.85
N ILE A 68 -1.50 8.23 14.40
CA ILE A 68 -0.72 9.47 14.40
C ILE A 68 -0.37 9.89 15.84
N GLY A 69 -1.35 9.82 16.75
CA GLY A 69 -1.19 10.20 18.15
C GLY A 69 -0.14 9.36 18.86
N PHE A 70 -0.24 8.03 18.82
CA PHE A 70 0.74 7.14 19.45
C PHE A 70 2.13 7.27 18.82
N ALA A 71 2.21 7.43 17.49
CA ALA A 71 3.48 7.70 16.85
C ALA A 71 4.09 8.99 17.38
N ARG A 72 3.35 10.10 17.45
CA ARG A 72 3.85 11.38 17.95
C ARG A 72 4.23 11.33 19.42
N ILE A 73 3.40 10.73 20.27
CA ILE A 73 3.68 10.59 21.71
C ILE A 73 4.99 9.84 21.92
N SER A 74 5.25 8.80 21.16
CA SER A 74 6.50 8.02 21.26
C SER A 74 7.75 8.83 20.91
N ALA A 75 7.60 9.90 20.12
CA ALA A 75 8.68 10.75 19.62
C ALA A 75 8.85 12.08 20.40
N ILE A 76 8.00 12.34 21.40
CA ILE A 76 8.08 13.59 22.17
C ILE A 76 9.49 13.78 22.77
N GLY A 77 10.06 14.97 22.55
CA GLY A 77 11.37 15.35 23.07
C GLY A 77 12.56 14.73 22.35
N LEU A 78 12.33 14.06 21.21
CA LEU A 78 13.40 13.56 20.33
C LEU A 78 13.54 14.45 19.10
N SER A 79 14.77 14.72 18.71
CA SER A 79 15.09 15.40 17.46
C SER A 79 14.89 14.46 16.26
N GLU A 80 14.74 15.03 15.06
CA GLU A 80 14.65 14.23 13.83
C GLU A 80 15.91 13.38 13.62
N GLU A 81 17.06 13.88 14.01
CA GLU A 81 18.33 13.19 13.90
C GLU A 81 18.41 11.97 14.82
N GLU A 82 17.92 12.09 16.04
CA GLU A 82 17.84 10.96 16.99
C GLU A 82 16.88 9.89 16.51
N LEU A 83 15.71 10.29 15.99
CA LEU A 83 14.74 9.36 15.41
C LEU A 83 15.28 8.58 14.21
N ARG A 84 16.21 9.18 13.47
CA ARG A 84 16.84 8.53 12.30
C ARG A 84 17.99 7.62 12.69
N LYS A 85 18.80 8.00 13.67
CA LYS A 85 20.01 7.28 14.03
C LYS A 85 19.78 6.10 14.98
N LYS A 86 18.77 6.20 15.85
CA LYS A 86 18.56 5.21 16.90
C LYS A 86 17.13 4.64 16.86
N PRO A 87 16.97 3.31 16.89
CA PRO A 87 15.65 2.71 17.03
C PRO A 87 15.05 3.10 18.39
N LEU A 88 13.74 3.33 18.41
CA LEU A 88 13.04 3.54 19.68
C LEU A 88 13.04 2.26 20.50
N THR A 89 13.39 2.37 21.77
CA THR A 89 13.48 1.26 22.72
C THR A 89 12.63 1.50 23.97
N GLY A 90 12.46 0.47 24.79
CA GLY A 90 11.78 0.55 26.08
C GLY A 90 10.32 1.04 25.96
N PHE A 91 9.93 1.95 26.84
CA PHE A 91 8.57 2.48 26.93
C PHE A 91 8.11 3.19 25.64
N ARG A 92 9.02 3.96 25.01
CA ARG A 92 8.73 4.65 23.73
C ARG A 92 8.39 3.66 22.61
N ALA A 93 9.12 2.55 22.52
CA ALA A 93 8.82 1.49 21.54
C ALA A 93 7.45 0.85 21.79
N ARG A 94 7.07 0.66 23.07
CA ARG A 94 5.73 0.16 23.43
C ARG A 94 4.62 1.13 23.01
N ILE A 95 4.78 2.42 23.27
CA ILE A 95 3.82 3.44 22.80
C ILE A 95 3.73 3.42 21.27
N ARG A 96 4.86 3.40 20.56
CA ARG A 96 4.87 3.33 19.11
C ARG A 96 4.16 2.08 18.60
N SER A 97 4.29 0.95 19.26
CA SER A 97 3.63 -0.30 18.84
C SER A 97 2.11 -0.22 18.86
N LEU A 98 1.52 0.69 19.66
CA LEU A 98 0.06 0.93 19.68
C LEU A 98 -0.43 1.63 18.39
N ALA A 99 0.46 2.24 17.62
CA ALA A 99 0.12 2.81 16.31
C ALA A 99 -0.36 1.72 15.32
N TYR A 100 0.17 0.51 15.40
CA TYR A 100 -0.22 -0.58 14.49
C TYR A 100 -1.66 -1.07 14.71
N PRO A 101 -2.11 -1.44 15.93
CA PRO A 101 -3.50 -1.80 16.15
C PRO A 101 -4.45 -0.64 15.89
N SER A 102 -4.04 0.61 16.17
CA SER A 102 -4.83 1.79 15.82
C SER A 102 -5.04 1.89 14.32
N PHE A 103 -3.98 1.74 13.52
CA PHE A 103 -4.11 1.70 12.05
C PHE A 103 -5.01 0.55 11.60
N ARG A 104 -4.91 -0.62 12.23
CA ARG A 104 -5.78 -1.75 11.96
C ARG A 104 -7.26 -1.42 12.20
N LEU A 105 -7.57 -0.68 13.26
CA LEU A 105 -8.92 -0.17 13.53
C LEU A 105 -9.40 0.74 12.39
N GLY A 106 -8.52 1.62 11.88
CA GLY A 106 -8.80 2.46 10.72
C GLY A 106 -9.10 1.63 9.46
N MET A 107 -8.33 0.58 9.22
CA MET A 107 -8.56 -0.35 8.09
C MET A 107 -9.90 -1.09 8.24
N PHE A 108 -10.28 -1.47 9.46
CA PHE A 108 -11.60 -2.03 9.74
C PHE A 108 -12.71 -1.03 9.37
N GLY A 109 -12.54 0.24 9.69
CA GLY A 109 -13.43 1.32 9.25
C GLY A 109 -13.54 1.43 7.73
N LEU A 110 -12.46 1.18 6.97
CA LEU A 110 -12.50 1.06 5.50
C LEU A 110 -13.18 -0.20 4.99
N GLY A 111 -13.54 -1.13 5.86
CA GLY A 111 -14.22 -2.37 5.51
C GLY A 111 -13.30 -3.58 5.38
N ILE A 112 -12.02 -3.46 5.73
CA ILE A 112 -11.09 -4.60 5.80
C ILE A 112 -11.29 -5.29 7.15
N VAL A 113 -12.28 -6.18 7.18
CA VAL A 113 -12.69 -6.89 8.40
C VAL A 113 -11.70 -8.00 8.74
N TYR A 114 -11.26 -8.72 7.74
CA TYR A 114 -10.42 -9.90 7.92
C TYR A 114 -9.29 -9.94 6.90
N VAL A 115 -8.09 -10.27 7.37
CA VAL A 115 -6.92 -10.54 6.53
C VAL A 115 -6.51 -11.98 6.74
N ARG A 116 -6.71 -12.81 5.72
CA ARG A 116 -6.26 -14.20 5.75
C ARG A 116 -4.75 -14.23 5.56
N SER A 117 -4.07 -14.87 6.49
CA SER A 117 -2.65 -15.15 6.40
C SER A 117 -2.43 -16.65 6.29
N SER A 118 -1.56 -17.09 5.38
CA SER A 118 -1.18 -18.49 5.21
C SER A 118 0.34 -18.59 5.07
N GLY A 119 0.92 -19.72 5.50
CA GLY A 119 2.35 -19.93 5.49
C GLY A 119 2.99 -19.68 6.86
N THR A 120 4.29 -19.96 6.94
CA THR A 120 5.08 -19.78 8.15
C THR A 120 5.64 -18.36 8.20
N ARG A 121 5.42 -17.68 9.31
CA ARG A 121 5.98 -16.35 9.52
C ARG A 121 7.46 -16.47 9.82
N VAL A 122 8.28 -15.88 8.98
CA VAL A 122 9.74 -15.83 9.17
C VAL A 122 10.08 -14.81 10.24
N GLY A 123 11.03 -15.14 11.11
CA GLY A 123 11.51 -14.25 12.17
C GLY A 123 12.33 -13.09 11.60
N ARG A 124 12.47 -12.02 12.39
CA ARG A 124 13.28 -10.83 12.01
C ARG A 124 14.75 -11.15 11.76
N GLU A 125 15.26 -12.17 12.44
CA GLU A 125 16.65 -12.60 12.33
C GLU A 125 16.91 -13.31 11.00
N GLU A 126 15.88 -13.97 10.48
CA GLU A 126 15.94 -14.75 9.24
C GLU A 126 15.60 -13.90 8.01
N ALA A 127 14.64 -12.97 8.13
CA ALA A 127 14.27 -12.03 7.06
C ALA A 127 14.14 -10.60 7.59
N SER A 128 15.11 -9.76 7.24
CA SER A 128 15.11 -8.33 7.62
C SER A 128 14.25 -7.45 6.72
N ILE A 129 13.92 -7.90 5.52
CA ILE A 129 13.21 -7.12 4.50
C ILE A 129 11.96 -7.88 4.04
N ILE A 130 10.81 -7.20 4.04
CA ILE A 130 9.55 -7.71 3.52
C ILE A 130 9.21 -6.92 2.26
N VAL A 131 9.03 -7.63 1.14
CA VAL A 131 8.68 -7.04 -0.16
C VAL A 131 7.28 -7.52 -0.54
N PRO A 132 6.22 -6.75 -0.25
CA PRO A 132 4.87 -7.09 -0.69
C PRO A 132 4.63 -6.63 -2.12
N ASN A 133 3.71 -7.29 -2.84
CA ASN A 133 3.14 -6.70 -4.03
C ASN A 133 2.39 -5.42 -3.66
N HIS A 134 2.74 -4.31 -4.31
CA HIS A 134 2.14 -3.01 -4.03
C HIS A 134 1.18 -2.61 -5.15
N SER A 135 -0.07 -3.00 -5.00
CA SER A 135 -1.15 -2.72 -5.96
C SER A 135 -2.10 -1.62 -5.50
N THR A 136 -2.20 -1.42 -4.18
CA THR A 136 -3.12 -0.43 -3.61
C THR A 136 -2.52 0.25 -2.37
N MET A 137 -3.12 1.37 -1.94
CA MET A 137 -2.74 1.98 -0.66
C MET A 137 -3.08 1.10 0.55
N LEU A 138 -3.96 0.11 0.38
CA LEU A 138 -4.36 -0.83 1.44
C LEU A 138 -3.24 -1.81 1.79
N ASP A 139 -2.24 -1.97 0.93
CA ASP A 139 -1.10 -2.87 1.14
C ASP A 139 -0.24 -2.45 2.35
N MET A 140 -0.40 -1.21 2.83
CA MET A 140 0.21 -0.76 4.10
C MET A 140 -0.24 -1.60 5.31
N ILE A 141 -1.34 -2.35 5.20
CA ILE A 141 -1.78 -3.30 6.24
C ILE A 141 -0.73 -4.38 6.51
N VAL A 142 0.08 -4.73 5.52
CA VAL A 142 1.19 -5.68 5.66
C VAL A 142 2.18 -5.17 6.72
N GLY A 143 2.55 -3.89 6.67
CA GLY A 143 3.39 -3.27 7.69
C GLY A 143 2.80 -3.40 9.10
N CYS A 144 1.47 -3.26 9.23
CA CYS A 144 0.79 -3.40 10.51
C CYS A 144 0.75 -4.85 11.02
N VAL A 145 0.52 -5.81 10.12
CA VAL A 145 0.47 -7.24 10.46
C VAL A 145 1.84 -7.75 10.92
N TYR A 146 2.90 -7.29 10.26
CA TYR A 146 4.26 -7.75 10.55
C TYR A 146 5.05 -6.81 11.47
N GLY A 147 4.50 -5.63 11.80
CA GLY A 147 5.21 -4.63 12.61
C GLY A 147 6.45 -4.07 11.90
N ALA A 148 6.43 -4.08 10.57
CA ALA A 148 7.54 -3.63 9.74
C ALA A 148 7.49 -2.11 9.53
N CYS A 149 8.68 -1.47 9.45
CA CYS A 149 8.79 -0.09 9.02
C CYS A 149 8.61 -0.01 7.51
N GLY A 150 7.80 0.95 7.06
CA GLY A 150 7.56 1.16 5.64
C GLY A 150 8.63 2.05 4.99
N VAL A 151 8.66 2.00 3.65
CA VAL A 151 9.43 2.93 2.81
C VAL A 151 8.46 3.91 2.17
N SER A 152 8.75 5.20 2.22
CA SER A 152 7.90 6.24 1.65
C SER A 152 8.71 7.28 0.89
N LYS A 153 8.03 8.07 0.06
CA LYS A 153 8.64 9.21 -0.60
C LYS A 153 8.89 10.33 0.40
N ILE A 154 9.98 11.07 0.22
CA ILE A 154 10.32 12.21 1.09
C ILE A 154 9.27 13.32 1.05
N GLU A 155 8.56 13.48 -0.07
CA GLU A 155 7.48 14.45 -0.23
C GLU A 155 6.33 14.19 0.76
N ASN A 156 6.08 12.92 1.08
CA ASN A 156 5.04 12.53 2.03
C ASN A 156 5.37 12.99 3.47
N ALA A 157 6.65 13.20 3.77
CA ALA A 157 7.07 13.75 5.06
C ALA A 157 6.73 15.25 5.23
N ARG A 158 6.33 15.93 4.15
CA ARG A 158 5.88 17.34 4.17
C ARG A 158 4.39 17.48 4.45
N ILE A 159 3.62 16.39 4.36
CA ILE A 159 2.17 16.41 4.63
C ILE A 159 1.98 16.70 6.13
N PRO A 160 1.21 17.74 6.49
CA PRO A 160 0.91 18.05 7.88
C PRO A 160 0.36 16.82 8.63
N LEU A 161 0.72 16.65 9.88
CA LEU A 161 0.37 15.52 10.75
C LEU A 161 0.96 14.17 10.30
N VAL A 162 0.80 13.78 9.04
CA VAL A 162 1.26 12.49 8.48
C VAL A 162 2.79 12.44 8.45
N GLY A 163 3.45 13.52 8.02
CA GLY A 163 4.90 13.57 7.93
C GLY A 163 5.58 13.36 9.29
N HIS A 164 5.03 13.95 10.35
CA HIS A 164 5.52 13.73 11.71
C HIS A 164 5.30 12.27 12.16
N ALA A 165 4.15 11.67 11.81
CA ALA A 165 3.89 10.27 12.11
C ALA A 165 4.87 9.33 11.40
N PHE A 166 5.21 9.60 10.14
CA PHE A 166 6.18 8.81 9.37
C PHE A 166 7.57 8.84 9.99
N ARG A 167 8.02 10.02 10.43
CA ARG A 167 9.31 10.15 11.14
C ARG A 167 9.29 9.43 12.49
N ALA A 168 8.20 9.58 13.24
CA ALA A 168 8.03 8.93 14.53
C ALA A 168 7.90 7.40 14.42
N LEU A 169 7.31 6.90 13.34
CA LEU A 169 7.29 5.48 12.98
C LEU A 169 8.64 4.99 12.45
N GLN A 170 9.60 5.89 12.29
CA GLN A 170 10.93 5.59 11.76
C GLN A 170 10.88 4.97 10.36
N MET A 171 9.96 5.48 9.51
CA MET A 171 9.87 5.05 8.12
C MET A 171 11.10 5.51 7.33
N VAL A 172 11.52 4.69 6.38
CA VAL A 172 12.60 5.05 5.46
C VAL A 172 12.05 6.02 4.40
N LEU A 173 12.58 7.23 4.36
CA LEU A 173 12.18 8.25 3.39
C LEU A 173 13.16 8.28 2.24
N VAL A 174 12.66 8.16 1.00
CA VAL A 174 13.49 8.10 -0.22
C VAL A 174 13.21 9.32 -1.07
N ASP A 175 14.26 10.05 -1.40
CA ASP A 175 14.23 11.10 -2.41
C ASP A 175 14.41 10.49 -3.81
N ARG A 176 13.39 10.64 -4.65
CA ARG A 176 13.40 10.16 -6.04
C ARG A 176 13.74 11.25 -7.05
N SER A 177 13.82 12.52 -6.63
CA SER A 177 14.02 13.67 -7.52
C SER A 177 15.46 13.79 -8.02
N SER A 178 16.44 13.25 -7.29
CA SER A 178 17.84 13.31 -7.67
C SER A 178 18.22 12.15 -8.60
N SER A 179 18.01 12.32 -9.90
CA SER A 179 18.47 11.38 -10.94
C SER A 179 20.01 11.18 -10.97
N GLY A 180 20.75 12.00 -10.21
CA GLY A 180 22.22 11.95 -10.13
C GLY A 180 22.77 11.20 -8.91
N ARG A 181 21.99 10.93 -7.89
CA ARG A 181 22.48 10.37 -6.61
C ARG A 181 22.01 8.94 -6.36
N ARG A 182 21.98 8.10 -7.40
CA ARG A 182 21.73 6.64 -7.26
C ARG A 182 22.89 5.87 -6.62
N ARG A 183 23.91 6.55 -6.11
CA ARG A 183 25.01 5.93 -5.38
C ARG A 183 24.87 6.26 -3.90
N GLY A 184 24.24 5.36 -3.19
CA GLY A 184 24.45 5.16 -1.76
C GLY A 184 24.28 6.39 -0.86
N GLY A 185 23.06 6.77 -0.58
CA GLY A 185 22.79 7.73 0.47
C GLY A 185 21.37 7.51 0.98
N TRP A 186 21.25 6.67 1.97
CA TRP A 186 20.10 6.68 2.85
C TRP A 186 20.12 8.00 3.61
N ILE A 187 19.20 8.89 3.32
CA ILE A 187 19.04 10.13 4.07
C ILE A 187 18.08 9.91 5.21
#